data_e1653a3e77918d386b4951310f2c0c79
#
_entry.id   e1653a3e77918d386b4951310f2c0c79
#
_cell.length_a   1.000
_cell.length_b   1.000
_cell.length_c   1.000
_cell.angle_alpha   90.00
_cell.angle_beta   90.00
_cell.angle_gamma   90.00
#
_symmetry.space_group_name_H-M   'P 1'
#
loop_
_entity.id
_entity.type
_entity.pdbx_description
1 polymer ?
#
loop_
_entity_poly.entity_id
_entity_poly.type
_entity_poly.pdbx_seq_one_letter_code
_entity_poly.pdbx_strand_id
1 'polypeptide(L)' 'MKGTYVFLADGFEISEALTTVNMLRRGGINVKTVSIYDDRIVTSSNRIPVIA' A
#
# COMPACT_ATOMS: atom_id res chain seq x y z
N MET A 1 -6.06 7.57 -16.08
CA MET A 1 -6.17 7.78 -14.64
C MET A 1 -4.96 8.54 -14.16
N LYS A 2 -5.16 9.61 -13.42
CA LYS A 2 -4.06 10.43 -12.91
C LYS A 2 -3.80 10.09 -11.45
N GLY A 3 -2.56 9.89 -11.10
CA GLY A 3 -2.15 9.59 -9.74
C GLY A 3 -1.18 8.42 -9.69
N THR A 4 -0.64 8.23 -8.51
CA THR A 4 0.27 7.12 -8.25
C THR A 4 -0.39 6.16 -7.27
N TYR A 5 -0.35 4.87 -7.60
CA TYR A 5 -1.01 3.84 -6.83
C TYR A 5 -0.02 2.76 -6.44
N VAL A 6 -0.16 2.26 -5.22
CA VAL A 6 0.58 1.09 -4.76
C VAL A 6 -0.43 -0.01 -4.50
N PHE A 7 -0.35 -1.10 -5.25
CA PHE A 7 -1.26 -2.23 -5.13
C PHE A 7 -0.75 -3.19 -4.06
N LEU A 8 -1.63 -3.60 -3.16
CA LEU A 8 -1.31 -4.50 -2.07
C LEU A 8 -2.05 -5.82 -2.23
N ALA A 9 -1.32 -6.90 -2.03
CA ALA A 9 -1.86 -8.26 -2.00
C ALA A 9 -1.46 -8.92 -0.67
N ASP A 10 -2.18 -9.96 -0.26
CA ASP A 10 -1.84 -10.68 0.97
C ASP A 10 -0.41 -11.19 0.92
N GLY A 11 0.30 -11.09 2.04
CA GLY A 11 1.69 -11.47 2.13
C GLY A 11 2.67 -10.38 1.76
N PHE A 12 2.20 -9.15 1.51
CA PHE A 12 3.09 -8.04 1.18
C PHE A 12 4.05 -7.72 2.34
N GLU A 13 5.23 -7.18 2.00
CA GLU A 13 6.20 -6.75 2.99
C GLU A 13 5.83 -5.35 3.49
N ILE A 14 5.40 -5.26 4.75
CA ILE A 14 4.84 -4.02 5.28
C ILE A 14 5.86 -2.88 5.32
N SER A 15 7.11 -3.19 5.71
CA SER A 15 8.15 -2.16 5.77
C SER A 15 8.45 -1.58 4.40
N GLU A 16 8.60 -2.44 3.39
CA GLU A 16 8.89 -2.00 2.03
C GLU A 16 7.74 -1.20 1.44
N ALA A 17 6.52 -1.70 1.61
CA ALA A 17 5.34 -1.04 1.04
C ALA A 17 5.11 0.34 1.66
N LEU A 18 5.12 0.42 2.98
CA LEU A 18 4.84 1.68 3.67
C LEU A 18 6.00 2.67 3.57
N THR A 19 7.25 2.19 3.52
CA THR A 19 8.40 3.05 3.29
C THR A 19 8.32 3.69 1.92
N THR A 20 7.98 2.91 0.89
CA THR A 20 7.82 3.43 -0.47
C THR A 20 6.73 4.51 -0.52
N VAL A 21 5.57 4.24 0.07
CA VAL A 21 4.46 5.20 0.13
C VAL A 21 4.89 6.47 0.84
N ASN A 22 5.57 6.34 1.97
CA ASN A 22 6.02 7.47 2.76
C ASN A 22 7.02 8.34 1.99
N MET A 23 7.99 7.71 1.34
CA MET A 23 8.99 8.43 0.54
C MET A 23 8.35 9.20 -0.61
N LEU A 24 7.41 8.58 -1.31
CA LEU A 24 6.72 9.23 -2.42
C LEU A 24 5.89 10.42 -1.94
N ARG A 25 5.20 10.27 -0.82
CA ARG A 25 4.41 11.36 -0.23
C ARG A 25 5.29 12.52 0.22
N ARG A 26 6.46 12.23 0.78
CA ARG A 26 7.42 13.27 1.17
C ARG A 26 7.97 14.03 -0.03
N GLY A 27 8.07 13.37 -1.17
CA GLY A 27 8.46 14.01 -2.42
C GLY A 27 7.36 14.81 -3.09
N GLY A 28 6.19 14.94 -2.45
CA GLY A 28 5.06 15.70 -2.98
C GLY A 28 4.18 14.90 -3.92
N ILE A 29 4.35 13.59 -4.00
CA ILE A 29 3.55 12.73 -4.85
C ILE A 29 2.32 12.24 -4.08
N ASN A 30 1.15 12.43 -4.65
CA ASN A 30 -0.08 11.93 -4.06
C ASN A 30 -0.22 10.45 -4.37
N VAL A 31 0.03 9.60 -3.36
CA VAL A 31 0.04 8.15 -3.51
C VAL A 31 -1.13 7.55 -2.74
N LYS A 32 -1.81 6.61 -3.36
CA LYS A 32 -2.88 5.83 -2.74
C LYS A 32 -2.51 4.37 -2.72
N THR A 33 -2.81 3.69 -1.61
CA THR A 33 -2.69 2.24 -1.53
C THR A 33 -4.00 1.61 -2.02
N VAL A 34 -3.90 0.52 -2.75
CA VAL A 34 -5.06 -0.14 -3.35
C VAL A 34 -4.99 -1.63 -3.11
N SER A 35 -6.05 -2.21 -2.54
CA SER A 35 -6.18 -3.66 -2.46
C SER A 35 -6.50 -4.22 -3.84
N ILE A 36 -5.88 -5.34 -4.19
CA ILE A 36 -6.21 -6.05 -5.43
C ILE A 36 -7.46 -6.91 -5.28
N TYR A 37 -8.05 -6.95 -4.09
CA TYR A 37 -9.26 -7.71 -3.78
C TYR A 37 -10.47 -6.79 -3.69
N ASP A 38 -11.65 -7.37 -3.58
CA ASP A 38 -12.89 -6.61 -3.31
C ASP A 38 -12.90 -6.03 -1.91
N ASP A 39 -12.14 -6.61 -0.99
CA ASP A 39 -12.00 -6.14 0.38
C ASP A 39 -10.85 -5.13 0.47
N ARG A 40 -11.03 -4.11 1.31
CA ARG A 40 -9.98 -3.11 1.58
C ARG A 40 -8.91 -3.62 2.53
N ILE A 41 -9.19 -4.68 3.27
CA ILE A 41 -8.24 -5.22 4.24
C ILE A 41 -7.29 -6.16 3.53
N VAL A 42 -6.00 -5.85 3.63
CA VAL A 42 -4.93 -6.66 3.07
C VAL A 42 -3.96 -6.99 4.19
N THR A 43 -3.59 -8.25 4.31
CA THR A 43 -2.73 -8.72 5.39
C THR A 43 -1.30 -8.87 4.94
N SER A 44 -0.37 -8.24 5.67
CA SER A 44 1.05 -8.29 5.37
C SER A 44 1.65 -9.67 5.66
N SER A 45 2.91 -9.85 5.26
CA SER A 45 3.66 -11.07 5.55
C SER A 45 3.83 -11.31 7.05
N ASN A 46 3.75 -10.25 7.86
CA ASN A 46 3.81 -10.33 9.32
C ASN A 46 2.44 -10.56 9.96
N ARG A 47 1.43 -10.87 9.17
CA ARG A 47 0.04 -11.06 9.62
C ARG A 47 -0.58 -9.80 10.25
N ILE A 48 -0.14 -8.63 9.80
CA ILE A 48 -0.70 -7.35 10.22
C ILE A 48 -1.71 -6.90 9.17
N PRO A 49 -2.99 -6.78 9.50
CA PRO A 49 -3.98 -6.29 8.55
C PRO A 49 -3.83 -4.78 8.35
N VAL A 50 -3.98 -4.35 7.11
CA VAL A 50 -3.88 -2.95 6.72
C VAL A 50 -5.09 -2.60 5.88
N ILE A 51 -5.66 -1.43 6.09
CA ILE A 51 -6.73 -0.92 5.25
C ILE A 51 -6.09 -0.16 4.08
N ALA A 52 -6.30 -0.70 2.90
CA ALA A 52 -5.73 -0.13 1.68
C ALA A 52 -6.56 1.04 1.14
#